data_c78270f9f903e6f5a0fcda75df972ebe
#
_entry.id   c78270f9f903e6f5a0fcda75df972ebe
#
_cell.length_a   1.000
_cell.length_b   1.000
_cell.length_c   1.000
_cell.angle_alpha   90.00
_cell.angle_beta   90.00
_cell.angle_gamma   90.00
#
_symmetry.space_group_name_H-M   'P 1'
#
loop_
_entity.id
_entity.type
_entity.pdbx_description
1 polymer ?
#
loop_
_entity_poly.entity_id
_entity_poly.type
_entity_poly.pdbx_seq_one_letter_code
_entity_poly.pdbx_strand_id
1 'polypeptide(L)'
;MSGVWRRFAVAEFLPVPGEPKIGFGYGLAVNAFVPLIPKHIRPGRLDAAPWNRENALSLNAEFTIGTGISDLYTGLTGGALFPTLPNPAGLMPAPIYHPNIDSGIVTFDADGNLQSINWRAVVVGLQYYLPGAGGRVWVSANYSQLKSTNIVGLTPENSRGGVFYWQQYVDANAYAALTPAVQLGVSYQYAQQYFGDRPFQGEPGGGAHPSSHNHRAELGFRFFF
;
A
#
# COMPACT_ATOMS: atom_id res chain seq x y z
N MET A 1 15.72 -0.68 8.82
CA MET A 1 15.97 -1.12 7.44
C MET A 1 15.73 -2.60 7.36
N SER A 2 14.97 -3.09 6.37
CA SER A 2 14.68 -4.50 6.12
C SER A 2 14.77 -4.79 4.63
N GLY A 3 15.05 -6.04 4.27
CA GLY A 3 15.10 -6.48 2.88
C GLY A 3 14.49 -7.86 2.73
N VAL A 4 14.00 -8.16 1.53
CA VAL A 4 13.44 -9.45 1.16
C VAL A 4 14.01 -9.90 -0.19
N TRP A 5 14.21 -11.19 -0.32
CA TRP A 5 14.47 -11.85 -1.59
C TRP A 5 13.63 -13.13 -1.66
N ARG A 6 13.05 -13.41 -2.84
CA ARG A 6 12.19 -14.57 -3.03
C ARG A 6 12.24 -15.07 -4.48
N ARG A 7 11.86 -16.33 -4.65
CA ARG A 7 11.71 -16.98 -5.95
C ARG A 7 10.24 -17.41 -6.13
N PHE A 8 9.69 -17.12 -7.29
CA PHE A 8 8.38 -17.59 -7.71
C PHE A 8 8.53 -18.70 -8.74
N ALA A 9 7.65 -19.69 -8.69
CA ALA A 9 7.54 -20.72 -9.71
C ALA A 9 6.07 -20.98 -10.00
N VAL A 10 5.68 -20.89 -11.25
CA VAL A 10 4.31 -21.15 -11.73
C VAL A 10 4.39 -22.20 -12.81
N ALA A 11 3.61 -23.28 -12.64
CA ALA A 11 3.57 -24.36 -13.60
C ALA A 11 2.44 -24.12 -14.62
N GLU A 12 2.70 -24.50 -15.86
CA GLU A 12 1.75 -24.60 -16.95
C GLU A 12 1.21 -26.04 -17.01
N PHE A 13 -0.11 -26.23 -17.08
CA PHE A 13 -0.74 -27.54 -16.91
C PHE A 13 -1.33 -28.15 -18.17
N LEU A 14 -1.46 -27.40 -19.25
CA LEU A 14 -1.99 -27.91 -20.50
C LEU A 14 -1.09 -27.57 -21.70
N PRO A 15 -1.02 -28.47 -22.66
CA PRO A 15 -1.63 -29.80 -22.79
C PRO A 15 -0.99 -30.89 -21.92
N VAL A 16 0.21 -30.66 -21.42
CA VAL A 16 0.99 -31.53 -20.52
C VAL A 16 1.67 -30.60 -19.50
N PRO A 17 1.87 -31.02 -18.23
CA PRO A 17 2.63 -30.22 -17.30
C PRO A 17 4.00 -29.85 -17.89
N GLY A 18 4.18 -28.57 -18.15
CA GLY A 18 5.42 -28.00 -18.69
C GLY A 18 6.42 -27.67 -17.60
N GLU A 19 7.59 -27.19 -18.00
CA GLU A 19 8.57 -26.68 -17.07
C GLU A 19 8.03 -25.43 -16.33
N PRO A 20 8.28 -25.33 -15.02
CA PRO A 20 7.80 -24.17 -14.26
C PRO A 20 8.46 -22.89 -14.75
N LYS A 21 7.64 -21.87 -15.00
CA LYS A 21 8.10 -20.50 -15.25
C LYS A 21 8.62 -19.92 -13.95
N ILE A 22 9.81 -19.36 -13.96
CA ILE A 22 10.50 -18.87 -12.75
C ILE A 22 10.62 -17.36 -12.84
N GLY A 23 10.28 -16.69 -11.72
CA GLY A 23 10.50 -15.27 -11.50
C GLY A 23 11.19 -15.03 -10.16
N PHE A 24 11.76 -13.85 -10.00
CA PHE A 24 12.41 -13.44 -8.76
C PHE A 24 11.79 -12.15 -8.24
N GLY A 25 11.68 -12.06 -6.91
CA GLY A 25 11.27 -10.86 -6.21
C GLY A 25 12.34 -10.42 -5.22
N TYR A 26 12.48 -9.13 -5.07
CA TYR A 26 13.35 -8.53 -4.06
C TYR A 26 12.81 -7.16 -3.65
N GLY A 27 13.13 -6.74 -2.45
CA GLY A 27 12.69 -5.46 -1.94
C GLY A 27 13.53 -4.94 -0.80
N LEU A 28 13.47 -3.64 -0.63
CA LEU A 28 14.14 -2.90 0.44
C LEU A 28 13.15 -1.93 1.06
N ALA A 29 13.09 -1.91 2.39
CA ALA A 29 12.36 -0.91 3.17
C ALA A 29 13.32 -0.18 4.11
N VAL A 30 13.20 1.14 4.13
CA VAL A 30 13.91 2.02 5.05
C VAL A 30 12.89 2.86 5.78
N ASN A 31 12.95 2.87 7.11
CA ASN A 31 12.10 3.68 7.95
C ASN A 31 12.93 4.59 8.85
N ALA A 32 12.36 5.73 9.21
CA ALA A 32 12.94 6.71 10.11
C ALA A 32 11.88 7.24 11.07
N PHE A 33 12.27 7.43 12.31
CA PHE A 33 11.51 8.17 13.30
C PHE A 33 12.39 9.30 13.83
N VAL A 34 11.92 10.54 13.67
CA VAL A 34 12.68 11.75 14.04
C VAL A 34 11.85 12.58 15.03
N PRO A 35 12.29 12.72 16.28
CA PRO A 35 11.71 13.67 17.20
C PRO A 35 12.15 15.10 16.82
N LEU A 36 11.31 15.83 16.09
CA LEU A 36 11.59 17.20 15.64
C LEU A 36 11.60 18.18 16.81
N ILE A 37 10.65 18.01 17.72
CA ILE A 37 10.61 18.68 19.02
C ILE A 37 10.55 17.57 20.05
N PRO A 38 11.67 17.27 20.73
CA PRO A 38 11.71 16.17 21.67
C PRO A 38 10.89 16.49 22.92
N LYS A 39 10.39 15.45 23.58
CA LYS A 39 9.75 15.56 24.88
C LYS A 39 10.72 16.22 25.88
N HIS A 40 10.26 17.28 26.58
CA HIS A 40 11.02 17.88 27.66
C HIS A 40 11.02 16.96 28.89
N ILE A 41 12.16 16.34 29.17
CA ILE A 41 12.41 15.62 30.40
C ILE A 41 12.97 16.67 31.38
N ARG A 42 12.19 17.06 32.42
CA ARG A 42 12.72 17.90 33.49
C ARG A 42 13.66 17.05 34.37
N PRO A 43 14.94 17.40 34.45
CA PRO A 43 15.87 16.67 35.34
C PRO A 43 15.36 16.70 36.78
N GLY A 44 15.40 15.57 37.48
CA GLY A 44 15.07 15.45 38.89
C GLY A 44 13.63 15.12 39.25
N ARG A 45 12.74 14.94 38.27
CA ARG A 45 11.39 14.43 38.48
C ARG A 45 11.27 12.99 37.96
N LEU A 46 11.52 12.02 38.81
CA LEU A 46 11.29 10.60 38.57
C LEU A 46 9.80 10.25 38.42
N ASP A 47 8.92 11.13 38.85
CA ASP A 47 7.47 11.06 38.82
C ASP A 47 6.84 11.84 37.65
N ALA A 48 7.65 12.32 36.70
CA ALA A 48 7.12 12.92 35.50
C ALA A 48 6.24 11.87 34.80
N ALA A 49 4.93 12.05 34.97
CA ALA A 49 3.93 11.17 34.40
C ALA A 49 4.33 10.84 32.95
N PRO A 50 4.25 9.58 32.53
CA PRO A 50 4.66 9.15 31.18
C PRO A 50 3.94 9.95 30.08
N TRP A 51 2.92 10.70 30.44
CA TRP A 51 2.04 11.50 29.61
C TRP A 51 2.54 12.91 29.29
N ASN A 52 3.57 13.44 29.97
CA ASN A 52 4.02 14.82 29.71
C ASN A 52 4.77 14.91 28.37
N ARG A 53 3.99 14.89 27.28
CA ARG A 53 4.45 15.00 25.89
C ARG A 53 4.09 16.35 25.26
N GLU A 54 3.72 17.33 26.05
CA GLU A 54 3.31 18.65 25.56
C GLU A 54 4.36 19.26 24.64
N ASN A 55 3.92 19.85 23.54
CA ASN A 55 4.75 20.42 22.48
C ASN A 55 5.68 19.41 21.77
N ALA A 56 5.60 18.13 22.08
CA ALA A 56 6.41 17.16 21.35
C ALA A 56 5.88 17.00 19.92
N LEU A 57 6.78 17.09 18.95
CA LEU A 57 6.52 16.87 17.53
C LEU A 57 7.42 15.77 17.02
N SER A 58 6.86 14.78 16.37
CA SER A 58 7.62 13.71 15.73
C SER A 58 7.25 13.55 14.26
N LEU A 59 8.23 13.18 13.47
CA LEU A 59 8.12 12.76 12.09
C LEU A 59 8.41 11.26 12.02
N ASN A 60 7.56 10.52 11.34
CA ASN A 60 7.85 9.17 10.89
C ASN A 60 7.83 9.13 9.36
N ALA A 61 8.74 8.38 8.78
CA ALA A 61 8.83 8.20 7.35
C ALA A 61 9.22 6.76 7.03
N GLU A 62 8.66 6.24 5.96
CA GLU A 62 9.04 4.95 5.38
C GLU A 62 9.12 5.08 3.88
N PHE A 63 10.15 4.48 3.30
CA PHE A 63 10.31 4.30 1.87
C PHE A 63 10.55 2.83 1.58
N THR A 64 9.77 2.27 0.66
CA THR A 64 9.91 0.89 0.22
C THR A 64 9.97 0.85 -1.31
N ILE A 65 10.88 0.03 -1.82
CA ILE A 65 11.02 -0.24 -3.25
C ILE A 65 11.33 -1.72 -3.47
N GLY A 66 10.76 -2.29 -4.50
CA GLY A 66 11.06 -3.67 -4.87
C GLY A 66 10.18 -4.21 -5.98
N THR A 67 10.39 -5.47 -6.29
CA THR A 67 9.62 -6.22 -7.27
C THR A 67 9.11 -7.52 -6.65
N GLY A 68 7.88 -7.92 -6.99
CA GLY A 68 7.27 -9.11 -6.43
C GLY A 68 7.03 -9.03 -4.92
N ILE A 69 6.61 -7.90 -4.38
CA ILE A 69 6.50 -7.64 -2.93
C ILE A 69 5.13 -7.08 -2.50
N SER A 70 4.12 -7.14 -3.35
CA SER A 70 2.81 -6.53 -3.06
C SER A 70 2.11 -7.10 -1.83
N ASP A 71 2.33 -8.35 -1.49
CA ASP A 71 1.79 -9.01 -0.30
C ASP A 71 2.36 -8.45 1.03
N LEU A 72 3.44 -7.69 0.96
CA LEU A 72 3.98 -6.96 2.11
C LEU A 72 3.26 -5.64 2.37
N TYR A 73 2.40 -5.20 1.45
CA TYR A 73 1.57 -4.01 1.60
C TYR A 73 0.14 -4.38 1.95
N THR A 74 -0.37 -3.84 3.04
CA THR A 74 -1.76 -4.04 3.46
C THR A 74 -2.71 -3.49 2.40
N GLY A 75 -3.61 -4.33 1.88
CA GLY A 75 -4.65 -3.93 0.92
C GLY A 75 -4.28 -4.06 -0.55
N LEU A 76 -3.08 -4.52 -0.90
CA LEU A 76 -2.75 -4.87 -2.29
C LEU A 76 -3.16 -6.29 -2.68
N THR A 77 -3.25 -7.19 -1.72
CA THR A 77 -3.74 -8.55 -1.93
C THR A 77 -5.26 -8.54 -2.05
N GLY A 78 -5.77 -9.05 -3.17
CA GLY A 78 -7.21 -9.26 -3.39
C GLY A 78 -7.98 -8.12 -4.04
N GLY A 79 -7.36 -7.00 -4.42
CA GLY A 79 -8.06 -5.85 -5.03
C GLY A 79 -7.79 -5.61 -6.51
N ALA A 80 -6.73 -6.20 -7.07
CA ALA A 80 -6.41 -6.08 -8.49
C ALA A 80 -7.01 -7.23 -9.28
N LEU A 81 -7.61 -6.94 -10.43
CA LEU A 81 -8.02 -7.97 -11.37
C LEU A 81 -6.78 -8.69 -11.89
N PHE A 82 -6.88 -10.01 -11.99
CA PHE A 82 -5.83 -10.81 -12.62
C PHE A 82 -5.65 -10.38 -14.08
N PRO A 83 -4.42 -10.13 -14.53
CA PRO A 83 -4.15 -9.97 -15.94
C PRO A 83 -4.63 -11.21 -16.70
N THR A 84 -5.13 -11.01 -17.90
CA THR A 84 -5.48 -12.14 -18.78
C THR A 84 -4.24 -12.98 -19.02
N LEU A 85 -4.34 -14.29 -18.79
CA LEU A 85 -3.22 -15.19 -19.05
C LEU A 85 -2.91 -15.21 -20.56
N PRO A 86 -1.65 -15.11 -20.95
CA PRO A 86 -1.28 -15.06 -22.36
C PRO A 86 -1.44 -16.42 -23.03
N ASN A 87 -1.81 -16.39 -24.31
CA ASN A 87 -1.72 -17.52 -25.22
C ASN A 87 -0.88 -17.08 -26.43
N PRO A 88 0.43 -16.93 -26.26
CA PRO A 88 1.30 -16.26 -27.24
C PRO A 88 1.36 -16.94 -28.59
N ALA A 89 1.14 -18.27 -28.64
CA ALA A 89 1.18 -19.05 -29.88
C ALA A 89 -0.20 -19.33 -30.47
N GLY A 90 -1.29 -18.81 -29.89
CA GLY A 90 -2.65 -19.17 -30.28
C GLY A 90 -2.93 -20.67 -30.18
N LEU A 91 -2.30 -21.34 -29.21
CA LEU A 91 -2.38 -22.78 -29.05
C LEU A 91 -3.79 -23.25 -28.73
N MET A 92 -4.15 -24.40 -29.28
CA MET A 92 -5.42 -25.05 -28.98
C MET A 92 -5.15 -26.50 -28.50
N PRO A 93 -5.47 -26.85 -27.26
CA PRO A 93 -6.08 -26.00 -26.24
C PRO A 93 -5.15 -24.90 -25.70
N ALA A 94 -5.72 -23.78 -25.24
CA ALA A 94 -4.97 -22.71 -24.64
C ALA A 94 -4.22 -23.18 -23.35
N PRO A 95 -3.00 -22.71 -23.07
CA PRO A 95 -2.28 -23.06 -21.87
C PRO A 95 -3.07 -22.72 -20.61
N ILE A 96 -3.08 -23.58 -19.62
CA ILE A 96 -3.65 -23.34 -18.30
C ILE A 96 -2.49 -23.22 -17.30
N TYR A 97 -2.35 -22.03 -16.73
CA TYR A 97 -1.36 -21.77 -15.69
C TYR A 97 -1.94 -22.03 -14.31
N HIS A 98 -1.08 -22.29 -13.33
CA HIS A 98 -1.49 -22.51 -11.95
C HIS A 98 -2.28 -21.29 -11.43
N PRO A 99 -3.46 -21.49 -10.81
CA PRO A 99 -4.37 -20.40 -10.43
C PRO A 99 -3.86 -19.50 -9.29
N ASN A 100 -2.83 -19.91 -8.56
CA ASN A 100 -2.27 -19.14 -7.43
C ASN A 100 -1.27 -18.08 -7.87
N ILE A 101 -1.65 -17.26 -8.85
CA ILE A 101 -0.90 -16.06 -9.20
C ILE A 101 -1.54 -14.90 -8.45
N ASP A 102 -0.76 -14.28 -7.56
CA ASP A 102 -1.17 -12.99 -6.98
C ASP A 102 -0.88 -11.89 -7.98
N SER A 103 -1.92 -11.24 -8.46
CA SER A 103 -1.86 -10.21 -9.49
C SER A 103 -1.02 -8.99 -9.13
N GLY A 104 -0.75 -8.78 -7.87
CA GLY A 104 0.13 -7.71 -7.41
C GLY A 104 1.59 -8.13 -7.27
N ILE A 105 1.90 -9.42 -7.27
CA ILE A 105 3.24 -9.97 -7.06
C ILE A 105 3.90 -10.28 -8.39
N VAL A 106 3.27 -11.13 -9.19
CA VAL A 106 3.79 -11.62 -10.48
C VAL A 106 2.67 -11.68 -11.50
N THR A 107 3.02 -11.59 -12.77
CA THR A 107 2.12 -11.78 -13.90
C THR A 107 2.90 -12.35 -15.09
N PHE A 108 2.21 -12.73 -16.16
CA PHE A 108 2.86 -13.12 -17.40
C PHE A 108 2.92 -11.95 -18.38
N ASP A 109 4.02 -11.83 -19.11
CA ASP A 109 4.10 -10.94 -20.26
C ASP A 109 3.41 -11.57 -21.49
N ALA A 110 3.38 -10.84 -22.61
CA ALA A 110 2.75 -11.31 -23.84
C ALA A 110 3.39 -12.57 -24.43
N ASP A 111 4.65 -12.82 -24.11
CA ASP A 111 5.43 -13.98 -24.58
C ASP A 111 5.30 -15.18 -23.63
N GLY A 112 4.54 -15.05 -22.54
CA GLY A 112 4.35 -16.11 -21.55
C GLY A 112 5.48 -16.26 -20.55
N ASN A 113 6.36 -15.26 -20.39
CA ASN A 113 7.38 -15.27 -19.34
C ASN A 113 6.83 -14.70 -18.06
N LEU A 114 7.23 -15.28 -16.93
CA LEU A 114 6.82 -14.80 -15.62
C LEU A 114 7.59 -13.53 -15.24
N GLN A 115 6.87 -12.45 -15.05
CA GLN A 115 7.39 -11.12 -14.70
C GLN A 115 6.96 -10.71 -13.31
N SER A 116 7.87 -10.15 -12.53
CA SER A 116 7.57 -9.59 -11.23
C SER A 116 7.12 -8.14 -11.34
N ILE A 117 6.11 -7.77 -10.55
CA ILE A 117 5.55 -6.41 -10.58
C ILE A 117 6.36 -5.51 -9.65
N ASN A 118 6.79 -4.38 -10.20
CA ASN A 118 7.59 -3.39 -9.49
C ASN A 118 6.70 -2.44 -8.70
N TRP A 119 7.03 -2.27 -7.41
CA TRP A 119 6.34 -1.36 -6.52
C TRP A 119 7.31 -0.43 -5.81
N ARG A 120 6.84 0.78 -5.58
CA ARG A 120 7.48 1.74 -4.68
C ARG A 120 6.42 2.39 -3.81
N ALA A 121 6.72 2.53 -2.53
CA ALA A 121 5.85 3.16 -1.56
C ALA A 121 6.60 4.20 -0.74
N VAL A 122 5.88 5.24 -0.37
CA VAL A 122 6.33 6.27 0.55
C VAL A 122 5.22 6.47 1.58
N VAL A 123 5.61 6.57 2.84
CA VAL A 123 4.74 6.98 3.95
C VAL A 123 5.45 8.08 4.70
N VAL A 124 4.76 9.18 4.97
CA VAL A 124 5.25 10.26 5.83
C VAL A 124 4.15 10.65 6.79
N GLY A 125 4.48 10.72 8.08
CA GLY A 125 3.54 11.08 9.13
C GLY A 125 4.10 12.07 10.11
N LEU A 126 3.26 12.98 10.58
CA LEU A 126 3.54 13.93 11.65
C LEU A 126 2.60 13.68 12.82
N GLN A 127 3.12 13.75 14.03
CA GLN A 127 2.33 13.69 15.25
C GLN A 127 2.75 14.81 16.19
N TYR A 128 1.78 15.61 16.64
CA TYR A 128 2.00 16.74 17.52
C TYR A 128 1.11 16.68 18.76
N TYR A 129 1.71 16.81 19.93
CA TYR A 129 1.02 16.88 21.21
C TYR A 129 0.74 18.31 21.58
N LEU A 130 -0.54 18.65 21.75
CA LEU A 130 -0.96 20.03 22.04
C LEU A 130 -0.50 20.48 23.42
N PRO A 131 -0.10 21.77 23.56
CA PRO A 131 0.24 22.37 24.85
C PRO A 131 -0.99 22.54 25.74
N GLY A 132 -0.79 22.64 27.06
CA GLY A 132 -1.83 22.93 28.04
C GLY A 132 -2.71 21.75 28.43
N ALA A 133 -2.56 20.59 27.74
CA ALA A 133 -3.35 19.39 27.98
C ALA A 133 -2.56 18.25 28.67
N GLY A 134 -1.35 18.51 29.15
CA GLY A 134 -0.49 17.50 29.78
C GLY A 134 -0.08 16.38 28.82
N GLY A 135 -0.13 16.61 27.50
CA GLY A 135 0.11 15.59 26.48
C GLY A 135 -1.05 14.61 26.28
N ARG A 136 -2.23 14.94 26.79
CA ARG A 136 -3.44 14.11 26.64
C ARG A 136 -4.16 14.32 25.32
N VAL A 137 -3.90 15.44 24.64
CA VAL A 137 -4.50 15.75 23.33
C VAL A 137 -3.40 15.83 22.30
N TRP A 138 -3.59 15.14 21.20
CA TRP A 138 -2.65 15.18 20.07
C TRP A 138 -3.36 15.08 18.75
N VAL A 139 -2.70 15.55 17.73
CA VAL A 139 -3.11 15.44 16.34
C VAL A 139 -2.05 14.69 15.55
N SER A 140 -2.47 14.00 14.52
CA SER A 140 -1.56 13.40 13.53
C SER A 140 -2.09 13.59 12.13
N ALA A 141 -1.18 13.66 11.18
CA ALA A 141 -1.49 13.65 9.76
C ALA A 141 -0.51 12.74 9.05
N ASN A 142 -0.99 11.94 8.12
CA ASN A 142 -0.18 11.03 7.35
C ASN A 142 -0.49 11.19 5.86
N TYR A 143 0.54 11.04 5.06
CA TYR A 143 0.47 10.88 3.62
C TYR A 143 1.14 9.59 3.23
N SER A 144 0.50 8.80 2.38
CA SER A 144 1.13 7.66 1.76
C SER A 144 0.87 7.61 0.26
N GLN A 145 1.83 7.08 -0.46
CA GLN A 145 1.76 6.85 -1.89
C GLN A 145 2.31 5.48 -2.22
N LEU A 146 1.60 4.77 -3.08
CA LEU A 146 2.03 3.51 -3.64
C LEU A 146 1.93 3.58 -5.16
N LYS A 147 2.98 3.16 -5.87
CA LYS A 147 3.00 3.20 -7.34
C LYS A 147 3.73 2.00 -7.92
N SER A 148 3.11 1.36 -8.91
CA SER A 148 3.78 0.41 -9.78
C SER A 148 4.32 1.11 -11.03
N THR A 149 5.47 0.65 -11.53
CA THR A 149 6.11 1.22 -12.72
C THR A 149 5.94 0.36 -13.96
N ASN A 150 5.49 -0.90 -13.82
CA ASN A 150 5.41 -1.84 -14.94
C ASN A 150 4.06 -2.55 -15.08
N ILE A 151 3.17 -2.52 -14.08
CA ILE A 151 1.93 -3.31 -14.09
C ILE A 151 1.03 -2.99 -15.29
N VAL A 152 0.92 -1.71 -15.68
CA VAL A 152 0.11 -1.30 -16.83
C VAL A 152 0.69 -1.83 -18.14
N GLY A 153 2.01 -1.81 -18.28
CA GLY A 153 2.70 -2.35 -19.47
C GLY A 153 2.61 -3.86 -19.60
N LEU A 154 2.53 -4.57 -18.47
CA LEU A 154 2.37 -6.02 -18.42
C LEU A 154 0.90 -6.45 -18.57
N THR A 155 -0.05 -5.53 -18.47
CA THR A 155 -1.47 -5.83 -18.56
C THR A 155 -1.97 -5.61 -19.99
N PRO A 156 -2.69 -6.58 -20.59
CA PRO A 156 -3.32 -6.40 -21.90
C PRO A 156 -4.24 -5.17 -21.92
N GLU A 157 -4.30 -4.46 -23.04
CA GLU A 157 -5.02 -3.18 -23.17
C GLU A 157 -6.49 -3.26 -22.77
N ASN A 158 -7.17 -4.36 -23.13
CA ASN A 158 -8.56 -4.59 -22.77
C ASN A 158 -8.82 -4.80 -21.28
N SER A 159 -7.79 -5.06 -20.49
CA SER A 159 -7.87 -5.33 -19.03
C SER A 159 -7.29 -4.21 -18.17
N ARG A 160 -6.63 -3.21 -18.76
CA ARG A 160 -5.94 -2.12 -18.03
C ARG A 160 -6.86 -1.32 -17.12
N GLY A 161 -8.11 -1.10 -17.53
CA GLY A 161 -9.08 -0.33 -16.74
C GLY A 161 -9.46 -0.96 -15.38
N GLY A 162 -9.14 -2.21 -15.13
CA GLY A 162 -9.34 -2.89 -13.86
C GLY A 162 -8.09 -2.96 -12.98
N VAL A 163 -6.96 -2.45 -13.45
CA VAL A 163 -5.67 -2.57 -12.77
C VAL A 163 -5.21 -1.21 -12.29
N PHE A 164 -5.18 -1.00 -11.00
CA PHE A 164 -4.61 0.24 -10.47
C PHE A 164 -3.09 0.14 -10.42
N TYR A 165 -2.45 1.25 -10.76
CA TYR A 165 -0.99 1.37 -10.76
C TYR A 165 -0.46 2.44 -9.80
N TRP A 166 -1.34 3.32 -9.31
CA TRP A 166 -1.00 4.36 -8.39
C TRP A 166 -2.14 4.59 -7.40
N GLN A 167 -1.78 4.64 -6.13
CA GLN A 167 -2.68 4.98 -5.02
C GLN A 167 -2.04 6.04 -4.16
N GLN A 168 -2.84 6.98 -3.70
CA GLN A 168 -2.44 7.91 -2.64
C GLN A 168 -3.50 7.93 -1.55
N TYR A 169 -3.03 8.19 -0.34
CA TYR A 169 -3.84 8.21 0.85
C TYR A 169 -3.38 9.33 1.77
N VAL A 170 -4.33 10.07 2.30
CA VAL A 170 -4.12 11.13 3.30
C VAL A 170 -5.04 10.86 4.46
N ASP A 171 -4.55 10.97 5.68
CA ASP A 171 -5.39 11.03 6.86
C ASP A 171 -5.00 12.16 7.79
N ALA A 172 -5.99 12.66 8.52
CA ALA A 172 -5.82 13.61 9.60
C ALA A 172 -6.63 13.13 10.81
N ASN A 173 -5.98 13.08 11.97
CA ASN A 173 -6.55 12.51 13.18
C ASN A 173 -6.38 13.45 14.35
N ALA A 174 -7.36 13.45 15.25
CA ALA A 174 -7.26 14.08 16.56
C ALA A 174 -7.67 13.09 17.64
N TYR A 175 -6.92 13.08 18.73
CA TYR A 175 -7.11 12.16 19.85
C TYR A 175 -7.10 12.89 21.17
N ALA A 176 -7.91 12.38 22.11
CA ALA A 176 -7.94 12.86 23.49
C ALA A 176 -7.97 11.67 24.45
N ALA A 177 -6.96 11.59 25.34
CA ALA A 177 -6.97 10.68 26.48
C ALA A 177 -7.78 11.30 27.63
N LEU A 178 -9.02 10.87 27.78
CA LEU A 178 -9.91 11.37 28.86
C LEU A 178 -9.44 10.89 30.22
N THR A 179 -9.03 9.62 30.28
CA THR A 179 -8.37 9.01 31.45
C THR A 179 -7.21 8.14 30.94
N PRO A 180 -6.35 7.59 31.82
CA PRO A 180 -5.34 6.62 31.40
C PRO A 180 -5.92 5.40 30.69
N ALA A 181 -7.18 5.04 31.00
CA ALA A 181 -7.85 3.89 30.44
C ALA A 181 -8.80 4.20 29.27
N VAL A 182 -9.07 5.48 28.98
CA VAL A 182 -10.10 5.88 28.00
C VAL A 182 -9.55 6.91 27.03
N GLN A 183 -9.65 6.61 25.75
CA GLN A 183 -9.21 7.46 24.65
C GLN A 183 -10.32 7.63 23.62
N LEU A 184 -10.54 8.86 23.20
CA LEU A 184 -11.38 9.22 22.06
C LEU A 184 -10.50 9.60 20.86
N GLY A 185 -10.99 9.32 19.66
CA GLY A 185 -10.33 9.72 18.42
C GLY A 185 -11.34 10.03 17.34
N VAL A 186 -11.05 11.06 16.56
CA VAL A 186 -11.73 11.36 15.31
C VAL A 186 -10.71 11.31 14.19
N SER A 187 -11.09 10.78 13.05
CA SER A 187 -10.24 10.75 11.87
C SER A 187 -11.02 11.13 10.63
N TYR A 188 -10.32 11.75 9.70
CA TYR A 188 -10.75 11.97 8.34
C TYR A 188 -9.71 11.36 7.40
N GLN A 189 -10.18 10.63 6.40
CA GLN A 189 -9.35 9.88 5.47
C GLN A 189 -9.77 10.16 4.05
N TYR A 190 -8.81 10.31 3.17
CA TYR A 190 -8.99 10.44 1.74
C TYR A 190 -8.10 9.41 1.04
N ALA A 191 -8.69 8.61 0.18
CA ALA A 191 -7.99 7.66 -0.67
C ALA A 191 -8.31 7.93 -2.13
N GLN A 192 -7.31 7.87 -2.99
CA GLN A 192 -7.47 7.96 -4.43
C GLN A 192 -6.64 6.88 -5.11
N GLN A 193 -7.25 6.20 -6.07
CA GLN A 193 -6.62 5.18 -6.90
C GLN A 193 -6.68 5.58 -8.37
N TYR A 194 -5.62 5.35 -9.10
CA TYR A 194 -5.50 5.58 -10.53
C TYR A 194 -5.32 4.25 -11.24
N PHE A 195 -6.10 4.05 -12.29
CA PHE A 195 -6.16 2.85 -13.09
C PHE A 195 -5.49 3.06 -14.44
N GLY A 196 -5.08 1.97 -15.08
CA GLY A 196 -4.58 2.02 -16.44
C GLY A 196 -5.66 2.49 -17.43
N ASP A 197 -5.25 3.19 -18.47
CA ASP A 197 -6.16 3.63 -19.52
C ASP A 197 -6.79 2.42 -20.21
N ARG A 198 -8.11 2.43 -20.33
CA ARG A 198 -8.87 1.48 -21.12
C ARG A 198 -9.36 2.17 -22.38
N PRO A 199 -8.93 1.75 -23.57
CA PRO A 199 -9.58 2.20 -24.80
C PRO A 199 -11.04 1.72 -24.78
N PHE A 200 -11.96 2.66 -24.77
CA PHE A 200 -13.37 2.36 -24.79
C PHE A 200 -13.78 2.01 -26.23
N GLN A 201 -14.14 0.76 -26.48
CA GLN A 201 -14.72 0.37 -27.76
C GLN A 201 -16.19 0.82 -27.78
N GLY A 202 -16.50 1.90 -28.48
CA GLY A 202 -17.82 2.14 -28.99
C GLY A 202 -18.66 3.30 -28.47
N GLU A 203 -18.19 4.17 -27.57
CA GLU A 203 -18.94 5.39 -27.23
C GLU A 203 -18.13 6.67 -27.42
N PRO A 204 -18.68 7.67 -28.15
CA PRO A 204 -18.05 8.99 -28.24
C PRO A 204 -18.10 9.67 -26.87
N GLY A 205 -16.95 9.90 -26.26
CA GLY A 205 -16.81 10.60 -24.99
C GLY A 205 -16.83 9.75 -23.72
N GLY A 206 -17.00 8.44 -23.82
CA GLY A 206 -16.97 7.51 -22.69
C GLY A 206 -15.57 7.03 -22.34
N GLY A 207 -14.66 7.91 -21.95
CA GLY A 207 -13.39 7.49 -21.34
C GLY A 207 -13.67 6.85 -20.00
N ALA A 208 -13.13 5.64 -19.74
CA ALA A 208 -13.12 5.09 -18.38
C ALA A 208 -12.50 6.15 -17.45
N HIS A 209 -13.14 6.42 -16.31
CA HIS A 209 -12.58 7.34 -15.34
C HIS A 209 -11.24 6.75 -14.85
N PRO A 210 -10.11 7.41 -15.12
CA PRO A 210 -8.79 6.86 -14.80
C PRO A 210 -8.52 6.84 -13.29
N SER A 211 -9.45 7.36 -12.48
CA SER A 211 -9.29 7.40 -11.03
C SER A 211 -10.60 7.20 -10.29
N SER A 212 -10.50 6.60 -9.10
CA SER A 212 -11.57 6.57 -8.10
C SER A 212 -11.08 7.20 -6.80
N HIS A 213 -11.98 7.75 -6.03
CA HIS A 213 -11.66 8.33 -4.73
C HIS A 213 -12.70 7.97 -3.68
N ASN A 214 -12.28 7.99 -2.43
CA ASN A 214 -13.12 7.71 -1.28
C ASN A 214 -12.79 8.69 -0.14
N HIS A 215 -13.83 9.13 0.54
CA HIS A 215 -13.75 9.94 1.75
C HIS A 215 -14.35 9.14 2.91
N ARG A 216 -13.66 9.10 4.04
CA ARG A 216 -14.11 8.41 5.23
C ARG A 216 -13.90 9.28 6.45
N ALA A 217 -14.91 9.37 7.30
CA ALA A 217 -14.81 9.95 8.63
C ALA A 217 -15.08 8.85 9.67
N GLU A 218 -14.30 8.82 10.73
CA GLU A 218 -14.43 7.85 11.80
C GLU A 218 -14.42 8.53 13.16
N LEU A 219 -15.23 7.99 14.08
CA LEU A 219 -15.19 8.26 15.51
C LEU A 219 -14.75 6.96 16.20
N GLY A 220 -13.66 7.02 16.94
CA GLY A 220 -13.07 5.89 17.64
C GLY A 220 -13.10 6.08 19.15
N PHE A 221 -13.32 4.96 19.84
CA PHE A 221 -13.28 4.89 21.28
C PHE A 221 -12.45 3.69 21.71
N ARG A 222 -11.44 3.90 22.55
CA ARG A 222 -10.54 2.84 23.03
C ARG A 222 -10.55 2.74 24.54
N PHE A 223 -10.63 1.52 25.03
CA PHE A 223 -10.44 1.19 26.43
C PHE A 223 -9.17 0.37 26.59
N PHE A 224 -8.38 0.70 27.63
CA PHE A 224 -7.22 -0.06 28.07
C PHE A 224 -7.51 -0.61 29.46
N PHE A 225 -7.39 -1.90 29.65
CA PHE A 225 -7.60 -2.60 30.91
C PHE A 225 -6.48 -3.59 31.20
#